data_1a0df0ee2df41418896306738dc2f5d7
#
_entry.id   1a0df0ee2df41418896306738dc2f5d7
#
_cell.length_a   1.000
_cell.length_b   1.000
_cell.length_c   1.000
_cell.angle_alpha   90.00
_cell.angle_beta   90.00
_cell.angle_gamma   90.00
#
_symmetry.space_group_name_H-M   'P 1'
#
loop_
_entity.id
_entity.type
_entity.pdbx_description
1 polymer ?
#
loop_
_entity_poly.entity_id
_entity_poly.type
_entity_poly.pdbx_seq_one_letter_code
_entity_poly.pdbx_strand_id
1 'polypeptide(L)'
;MAKFKNMMRSGVIAFLLALFTTHAAYASAQKGIQAFQHGKYKEALKYLQPAAEAGDAGAMYVLGQMYASGRGITKDEKAATDLFLKAANLGNADAQQSLGSALMLGEGIEQDMVEALKWFIISGREGNKDAISYTAKVGRFLSREMQREARQKARDWQKANAPKDPDVKQ
;
A
#
# COMPACT_ATOMS: atom_id res chain seq x y z
N MET A 1 9.02 -44.13 -8.17
CA MET A 1 8.05 -43.73 -7.08
C MET A 1 8.66 -42.92 -5.97
N ALA A 2 9.90 -43.20 -5.46
CA ALA A 2 10.53 -42.46 -4.36
C ALA A 2 10.84 -40.98 -4.68
N LYS A 3 11.28 -40.64 -5.89
CA LYS A 3 11.58 -39.25 -6.33
C LYS A 3 10.30 -38.36 -6.34
N PHE A 4 9.16 -38.92 -6.71
CA PHE A 4 7.86 -38.17 -6.75
C PHE A 4 7.34 -37.90 -5.33
N LYS A 5 7.49 -38.84 -4.40
CA LYS A 5 7.13 -38.65 -2.98
C LYS A 5 8.00 -37.58 -2.29
N ASN A 6 9.29 -37.48 -2.63
CA ASN A 6 10.17 -36.44 -2.06
C ASN A 6 9.86 -35.05 -2.63
N MET A 7 9.50 -34.95 -3.92
CA MET A 7 9.12 -33.66 -4.55
C MET A 7 7.81 -33.12 -3.98
N MET A 8 6.82 -33.99 -3.72
CA MET A 8 5.58 -33.57 -3.04
C MET A 8 5.82 -33.18 -1.56
N ARG A 9 6.69 -33.88 -0.83
CA ARG A 9 7.04 -33.50 0.55
C ARG A 9 7.77 -32.15 0.60
N SER A 10 8.71 -31.90 -0.33
CA SER A 10 9.41 -30.59 -0.42
C SER A 10 8.44 -29.45 -0.76
N GLY A 11 7.47 -29.66 -1.64
CA GLY A 11 6.46 -28.66 -1.99
C GLY A 11 5.52 -28.34 -0.81
N VAL A 12 5.07 -29.35 -0.09
CA VAL A 12 4.20 -29.17 1.10
C VAL A 12 4.96 -28.46 2.23
N ILE A 13 6.22 -28.83 2.48
CA ILE A 13 7.05 -28.16 3.49
C ILE A 13 7.31 -26.70 3.11
N ALA A 14 7.62 -26.40 1.84
CA ALA A 14 7.81 -25.03 1.36
C ALA A 14 6.53 -24.21 1.47
N PHE A 15 5.37 -24.80 1.16
CA PHE A 15 4.08 -24.15 1.31
C PHE A 15 3.72 -23.87 2.78
N LEU A 16 3.97 -24.81 3.68
CA LEU A 16 3.76 -24.62 5.13
C LEU A 16 4.72 -23.57 5.70
N LEU A 17 5.98 -23.53 5.27
CA LEU A 17 6.95 -22.51 5.67
C LEU A 17 6.51 -21.12 5.17
N ALA A 18 6.02 -21.02 3.94
CA ALA A 18 5.51 -19.75 3.40
C ALA A 18 4.29 -19.24 4.19
N LEU A 19 3.35 -20.13 4.56
CA LEU A 19 2.21 -19.76 5.42
C LEU A 19 2.66 -19.33 6.82
N PHE A 20 3.69 -19.95 7.37
CA PHE A 20 4.18 -19.60 8.71
C PHE A 20 4.89 -18.24 8.70
N THR A 21 5.66 -17.94 7.66
CA THR A 21 6.33 -16.62 7.51
C THR A 21 5.35 -15.49 7.30
N THR A 22 4.29 -15.68 6.52
CA THR A 22 3.24 -14.66 6.33
C THR A 22 2.45 -14.40 7.61
N HIS A 23 2.14 -15.42 8.39
CA HIS A 23 1.46 -15.27 9.69
C HIS A 23 2.32 -14.51 10.71
N ALA A 24 3.63 -14.83 10.76
CA ALA A 24 4.55 -14.14 11.65
C ALA A 24 4.75 -12.66 11.27
N ALA A 25 4.82 -12.36 9.97
CA ALA A 25 4.92 -11.00 9.45
C ALA A 25 3.65 -10.19 9.79
N TYR A 26 2.47 -10.76 9.56
CA TYR A 26 1.20 -10.14 9.92
C TYR A 26 1.08 -9.85 11.43
N ALA A 27 1.44 -10.80 12.29
CA ALA A 27 1.43 -10.60 13.74
C ALA A 27 2.44 -9.52 14.18
N SER A 28 3.60 -9.44 13.50
CA SER A 28 4.58 -8.37 13.70
C SER A 28 4.02 -7.02 13.30
N ALA A 29 3.39 -6.91 12.12
CA ALA A 29 2.75 -5.69 11.63
C ALA A 29 1.73 -5.15 12.64
N GLN A 30 0.84 -6.00 13.16
CA GLN A 30 -0.18 -5.60 14.13
C GLN A 30 0.43 -5.04 15.42
N LYS A 31 1.49 -5.66 15.95
CA LYS A 31 2.22 -5.15 17.13
C LYS A 31 2.85 -3.79 16.83
N GLY A 32 3.46 -3.63 15.66
CA GLY A 32 4.07 -2.37 15.24
C GLY A 32 3.04 -1.24 15.09
N ILE A 33 1.91 -1.52 14.46
CA ILE A 33 0.80 -0.57 14.30
C ILE A 33 0.27 -0.14 15.67
N GLN A 34 0.04 -1.09 16.56
CA GLN A 34 -0.42 -0.81 17.92
C GLN A 34 0.60 0.04 18.69
N ALA A 35 1.90 -0.27 18.63
CA ALA A 35 2.94 0.52 19.25
C ALA A 35 2.97 1.97 18.69
N PHE A 36 2.81 2.15 17.38
CA PHE A 36 2.70 3.46 16.75
C PHE A 36 1.50 4.26 17.28
N GLN A 37 0.32 3.65 17.36
CA GLN A 37 -0.90 4.27 17.90
C GLN A 37 -0.73 4.73 19.37
N HIS A 38 0.07 4.03 20.16
CA HIS A 38 0.40 4.39 21.53
C HIS A 38 1.61 5.34 21.66
N GLY A 39 2.14 5.87 20.55
CA GLY A 39 3.29 6.77 20.54
C GLY A 39 4.64 6.12 20.85
N LYS A 40 4.70 4.79 20.91
CA LYS A 40 5.91 4.02 21.17
C LYS A 40 6.72 3.81 19.88
N TYR A 41 7.20 4.90 19.28
CA TYR A 41 7.75 4.91 17.93
C TYR A 41 8.98 4.02 17.74
N LYS A 42 9.89 3.94 18.72
CA LYS A 42 11.06 3.04 18.66
C LYS A 42 10.64 1.56 18.66
N GLU A 43 9.63 1.23 19.45
CA GLU A 43 9.06 -0.11 19.48
C GLU A 43 8.32 -0.41 18.18
N ALA A 44 7.56 0.55 17.66
CA ALA A 44 6.87 0.43 16.37
C ALA A 44 7.85 0.09 15.24
N LEU A 45 8.97 0.82 15.11
CA LEU A 45 10.01 0.56 14.11
C LEU A 45 10.52 -0.88 14.14
N LYS A 46 10.80 -1.40 15.33
CA LYS A 46 11.31 -2.77 15.53
C LYS A 46 10.41 -3.83 14.88
N TYR A 47 9.09 -3.60 14.90
CA TYR A 47 8.10 -4.53 14.35
C TYR A 47 7.69 -4.19 12.92
N LEU A 48 7.61 -2.90 12.57
CA LEU A 48 7.14 -2.47 11.25
C LEU A 48 8.19 -2.69 10.16
N GLN A 49 9.48 -2.48 10.43
CA GLN A 49 10.52 -2.66 9.41
C GLN A 49 10.53 -4.08 8.84
N PRO A 50 10.68 -5.15 9.65
CA PRO A 50 10.68 -6.51 9.10
C PRO A 50 9.33 -6.90 8.48
N ALA A 51 8.20 -6.38 8.99
CA ALA A 51 6.90 -6.65 8.40
C ALA A 51 6.73 -5.97 7.03
N ALA A 52 7.20 -4.73 6.87
CA ALA A 52 7.23 -4.02 5.59
C ALA A 52 8.14 -4.71 4.56
N GLU A 53 9.31 -5.18 4.98
CA GLU A 53 10.23 -5.98 4.16
C GLU A 53 9.59 -7.31 3.71
N ALA A 54 8.77 -7.91 4.56
CA ALA A 54 8.00 -9.12 4.26
C ALA A 54 6.76 -8.85 3.37
N GLY A 55 6.49 -7.59 2.99
CA GLY A 55 5.42 -7.24 2.06
C GLY A 55 4.09 -6.85 2.72
N ASP A 56 4.04 -6.63 4.06
CA ASP A 56 2.81 -6.18 4.71
C ASP A 56 2.49 -4.73 4.37
N ALA A 57 1.38 -4.52 3.66
CA ALA A 57 0.98 -3.19 3.18
C ALA A 57 0.61 -2.23 4.31
N GLY A 58 0.06 -2.73 5.41
CA GLY A 58 -0.26 -1.94 6.59
C GLY A 58 0.99 -1.44 7.31
N ALA A 59 2.00 -2.32 7.45
CA ALA A 59 3.29 -1.95 8.01
C ALA A 59 4.03 -0.93 7.12
N MET A 60 4.02 -1.12 5.78
CA MET A 60 4.59 -0.14 4.84
C MET A 60 3.92 1.23 4.99
N TYR A 61 2.59 1.26 5.06
CA TYR A 61 1.84 2.50 5.23
C TYR A 61 2.23 3.24 6.52
N VAL A 62 2.21 2.54 7.67
CA VAL A 62 2.54 3.17 8.95
C VAL A 62 4.02 3.59 9.02
N LEU A 63 4.93 2.79 8.47
CA LEU A 63 6.34 3.16 8.36
C LEU A 63 6.52 4.40 7.47
N GLY A 64 5.76 4.51 6.36
CA GLY A 64 5.71 5.69 5.52
C GLY A 64 5.24 6.94 6.30
N GLN A 65 4.20 6.82 7.13
CA GLN A 65 3.77 7.91 8.01
C GLN A 65 4.85 8.32 9.02
N MET A 66 5.63 7.38 9.53
CA MET A 66 6.74 7.66 10.44
C MET A 66 7.83 8.48 9.75
N TYR A 67 8.21 8.10 8.52
CA TYR A 67 9.15 8.87 7.70
C TYR A 67 8.61 10.26 7.33
N ALA A 68 7.36 10.36 6.89
CA ALA A 68 6.74 11.64 6.54
C ALA A 68 6.69 12.63 7.71
N SER A 69 6.45 12.14 8.92
CA SER A 69 6.31 12.96 10.12
C SER A 69 7.59 13.07 10.97
N GLY A 70 8.62 12.26 10.71
CA GLY A 70 9.82 12.21 11.54
C GLY A 70 9.59 11.57 12.92
N ARG A 71 8.54 10.76 13.08
CA ARG A 71 8.19 10.12 14.36
C ARG A 71 9.03 8.87 14.61
N GLY A 72 9.97 8.98 15.54
CA GLY A 72 10.88 7.88 15.92
C GLY A 72 11.99 7.59 14.91
N ILE A 73 12.02 8.27 13.80
CA ILE A 73 13.00 8.17 12.71
C ILE A 73 13.21 9.56 12.10
N THR A 74 14.33 9.78 11.42
CA THR A 74 14.56 11.04 10.71
C THR A 74 13.53 11.21 9.57
N LYS A 75 12.96 12.42 9.47
CA LYS A 75 12.00 12.73 8.40
C LYS A 75 12.64 12.53 7.03
N ASP A 76 11.95 11.80 6.16
CA ASP A 76 12.34 11.55 4.77
C ASP A 76 11.08 11.39 3.91
N GLU A 77 10.71 12.47 3.20
CA GLU A 77 9.50 12.50 2.37
C GLU A 77 9.60 11.54 1.19
N LYS A 78 10.81 11.35 0.63
CA LYS A 78 11.00 10.40 -0.46
C LYS A 78 10.82 8.96 0.01
N ALA A 79 11.44 8.58 1.11
CA ALA A 79 11.26 7.25 1.70
C ALA A 79 9.79 6.99 2.07
N ALA A 80 9.08 8.00 2.59
CA ALA A 80 7.66 7.92 2.90
C ALA A 80 6.83 7.64 1.62
N THR A 81 7.05 8.41 0.56
CA THR A 81 6.31 8.27 -0.70
C THR A 81 6.61 6.96 -1.40
N ASP A 82 7.85 6.47 -1.38
CA ASP A 82 8.23 5.16 -1.90
C ASP A 82 7.48 4.02 -1.15
N LEU A 83 7.30 4.15 0.15
CA LEU A 83 6.53 3.19 0.97
C LEU A 83 5.02 3.29 0.70
N PHE A 84 4.48 4.50 0.57
CA PHE A 84 3.08 4.69 0.19
C PHE A 84 2.79 4.10 -1.18
N LEU A 85 3.68 4.29 -2.16
CA LEU A 85 3.54 3.70 -3.50
C LEU A 85 3.49 2.16 -3.45
N LYS A 86 4.39 1.54 -2.67
CA LYS A 86 4.40 0.08 -2.51
C LYS A 86 3.11 -0.41 -1.86
N ALA A 87 2.68 0.21 -0.75
CA ALA A 87 1.46 -0.16 -0.05
C ALA A 87 0.19 0.10 -0.89
N ALA A 88 0.15 1.21 -1.64
CA ALA A 88 -0.94 1.54 -2.54
C ALA A 88 -1.13 0.51 -3.66
N ASN A 89 -0.02 0.04 -4.24
CA ASN A 89 -0.05 -1.03 -5.25
C ASN A 89 -0.48 -2.39 -4.69
N LEU A 90 -0.32 -2.60 -3.38
CA LEU A 90 -0.85 -3.78 -2.66
C LEU A 90 -2.31 -3.59 -2.21
N GLY A 91 -2.97 -2.48 -2.60
CA GLY A 91 -4.38 -2.23 -2.33
C GLY A 91 -4.67 -1.59 -0.96
N ASN A 92 -3.67 -1.05 -0.26
CA ASN A 92 -3.92 -0.33 0.98
C ASN A 92 -4.56 1.04 0.68
N ALA A 93 -5.84 1.22 1.03
CA ALA A 93 -6.63 2.40 0.72
C ALA A 93 -6.07 3.69 1.37
N ASP A 94 -5.55 3.60 2.58
CA ASP A 94 -4.97 4.75 3.28
C ASP A 94 -3.63 5.17 2.64
N ALA A 95 -2.82 4.20 2.20
CA ALA A 95 -1.62 4.47 1.44
C ALA A 95 -1.91 5.09 0.06
N GLN A 96 -2.97 4.63 -0.63
CA GLN A 96 -3.44 5.23 -1.88
C GLN A 96 -3.83 6.70 -1.69
N GLN A 97 -4.53 7.03 -0.61
CA GLN A 97 -4.89 8.40 -0.25
C GLN A 97 -3.63 9.23 0.05
N SER A 98 -2.69 8.69 0.83
CA SER A 98 -1.45 9.37 1.18
C SER A 98 -0.55 9.61 -0.03
N LEU A 99 -0.46 8.64 -0.96
CA LEU A 99 0.25 8.79 -2.23
C LEU A 99 -0.39 9.87 -3.10
N GLY A 100 -1.74 9.89 -3.17
CA GLY A 100 -2.48 10.95 -3.85
C GLY A 100 -2.16 12.33 -3.27
N SER A 101 -2.04 12.45 -1.96
CA SER A 101 -1.66 13.71 -1.29
C SER A 101 -0.21 14.09 -1.59
N ALA A 102 0.72 13.16 -1.55
CA ALA A 102 2.13 13.40 -1.89
C ALA A 102 2.28 13.89 -3.34
N LEU A 103 1.59 13.26 -4.30
CA LEU A 103 1.55 13.68 -5.71
C LEU A 103 0.89 15.05 -5.91
N MET A 104 -0.15 15.36 -5.14
CA MET A 104 -0.82 16.66 -5.21
C MET A 104 0.08 17.79 -4.71
N LEU A 105 0.91 17.54 -3.70
CA LEU A 105 1.75 18.54 -3.04
C LEU A 105 3.19 18.55 -3.57
N GLY A 106 3.65 17.50 -4.22
CA GLY A 106 5.04 17.32 -4.63
C GLY A 106 5.96 16.92 -3.47
N GLU A 107 5.43 16.24 -2.45
CA GLU A 107 6.17 15.80 -1.27
C GLU A 107 6.89 14.48 -1.53
N GLY A 108 8.22 14.52 -1.64
CA GLY A 108 9.07 13.36 -1.92
C GLY A 108 8.92 12.75 -3.32
N ILE A 109 8.09 13.35 -4.19
CA ILE A 109 7.80 12.94 -5.56
C ILE A 109 7.45 14.18 -6.40
N GLU A 110 7.66 14.13 -7.70
CA GLU A 110 7.21 15.19 -8.61
C GLU A 110 5.68 15.34 -8.56
N GLN A 111 5.22 16.60 -8.55
CA GLN A 111 3.79 16.91 -8.50
C GLN A 111 3.09 16.44 -9.78
N ASP A 112 2.03 15.65 -9.61
CA ASP A 112 1.16 15.20 -10.70
C ASP A 112 -0.30 15.17 -10.22
N MET A 113 -1.07 16.16 -10.64
CA MET A 113 -2.48 16.30 -10.24
C MET A 113 -3.40 15.25 -10.88
N VAL A 114 -3.04 14.72 -12.04
CA VAL A 114 -3.81 13.66 -12.73
C VAL A 114 -3.60 12.33 -12.02
N GLU A 115 -2.34 12.00 -11.71
CA GLU A 115 -2.00 10.82 -10.92
C GLU A 115 -2.56 10.92 -9.50
N ALA A 116 -2.49 12.09 -8.86
CA ALA A 116 -3.11 12.33 -7.55
C ALA A 116 -4.62 12.03 -7.59
N LEU A 117 -5.34 12.56 -8.58
CA LEU A 117 -6.76 12.32 -8.75
C LEU A 117 -7.07 10.83 -9.01
N LYS A 118 -6.24 10.13 -9.80
CA LYS A 118 -6.35 8.68 -10.00
C LYS A 118 -6.33 7.95 -8.66
N TRP A 119 -5.33 8.22 -7.81
CA TRP A 119 -5.18 7.53 -6.53
C TRP A 119 -6.31 7.87 -5.55
N PHE A 120 -6.78 9.11 -5.51
CA PHE A 120 -7.95 9.47 -4.71
C PHE A 120 -9.23 8.75 -5.17
N ILE A 121 -9.43 8.59 -6.49
CA ILE A 121 -10.56 7.83 -7.02
C ILE A 121 -10.48 6.37 -6.60
N ILE A 122 -9.30 5.74 -6.68
CA ILE A 122 -9.11 4.33 -6.29
C ILE A 122 -9.40 4.16 -4.80
N SER A 123 -8.74 4.94 -3.96
CA SER A 123 -8.90 4.91 -2.50
C SER A 123 -10.35 5.19 -2.06
N GLY A 124 -11.01 6.16 -2.70
CA GLY A 124 -12.41 6.48 -2.41
C GLY A 124 -13.37 5.34 -2.73
N ARG A 125 -13.09 4.54 -3.78
CA ARG A 125 -13.87 3.34 -4.10
C ARG A 125 -13.69 2.21 -3.10
N GLU A 126 -12.51 2.15 -2.45
CA GLU A 126 -12.24 1.24 -1.33
C GLU A 126 -12.83 1.75 0.01
N GLY A 127 -13.58 2.86 -0.02
CA GLY A 127 -14.31 3.39 1.13
C GLY A 127 -13.56 4.45 1.95
N ASN A 128 -12.39 4.91 1.53
CA ASN A 128 -11.68 5.98 2.22
C ASN A 128 -12.42 7.33 2.02
N LYS A 129 -12.99 7.87 3.10
CA LYS A 129 -13.83 9.08 3.09
C LYS A 129 -13.05 10.34 2.75
N ASP A 130 -11.80 10.42 3.19
CA ASP A 130 -10.93 11.57 2.92
C ASP A 130 -10.58 11.62 1.42
N ALA A 131 -10.29 10.47 0.81
CA ALA A 131 -10.04 10.37 -0.62
C ALA A 131 -11.26 10.78 -1.46
N ILE A 132 -12.48 10.46 -1.02
CA ILE A 132 -13.71 10.94 -1.68
C ILE A 132 -13.75 12.48 -1.65
N SER A 133 -13.46 13.08 -0.50
CA SER A 133 -13.40 14.55 -0.36
C SER A 133 -12.32 15.17 -1.26
N TYR A 134 -11.12 14.58 -1.29
CA TYR A 134 -10.03 15.03 -2.15
C TYR A 134 -10.34 14.87 -3.63
N THR A 135 -11.02 13.80 -4.04
CA THR A 135 -11.48 13.61 -5.43
C THR A 135 -12.32 14.80 -5.89
N ALA A 136 -13.26 15.26 -5.05
CA ALA A 136 -14.10 16.42 -5.37
C ALA A 136 -13.30 17.74 -5.40
N LYS A 137 -12.39 17.94 -4.45
CA LYS A 137 -11.55 19.13 -4.37
C LYS A 137 -10.61 19.25 -5.57
N VAL A 138 -9.81 18.21 -5.82
CA VAL A 138 -8.81 18.19 -6.90
C VAL A 138 -9.49 18.28 -8.26
N GLY A 139 -10.61 17.59 -8.44
CA GLY A 139 -11.37 17.64 -9.70
C GLY A 139 -11.80 19.05 -10.13
N ARG A 140 -11.97 19.99 -9.20
CA ARG A 140 -12.34 21.39 -9.52
C ARG A 140 -11.21 22.17 -10.20
N PHE A 141 -9.95 21.79 -9.96
CA PHE A 141 -8.77 22.45 -10.52
C PHE A 141 -8.33 21.83 -11.85
N LEU A 142 -8.90 20.70 -12.24
CA LEU A 142 -8.53 19.97 -13.45
C LEU A 142 -9.54 20.21 -14.58
N SER A 143 -9.04 20.28 -15.82
CA SER A 143 -9.90 20.28 -17.00
C SER A 143 -10.73 18.99 -17.10
N ARG A 144 -11.81 19.03 -17.88
CA ARG A 144 -12.64 17.82 -18.12
C ARG A 144 -11.86 16.68 -18.77
N GLU A 145 -10.84 17.03 -19.57
CA GLU A 145 -9.96 16.05 -20.21
C GLU A 145 -9.05 15.36 -19.18
N MET A 146 -8.35 16.11 -18.36
CA MET A 146 -7.51 15.59 -17.26
C MET A 146 -8.32 14.74 -16.28
N GLN A 147 -9.56 15.13 -15.95
CA GLN A 147 -10.45 14.32 -15.11
C GLN A 147 -10.83 13.00 -15.78
N ARG A 148 -11.05 12.99 -17.11
CA ARG A 148 -11.33 11.76 -17.88
C ARG A 148 -10.11 10.84 -17.88
N GLU A 149 -8.93 11.40 -18.10
CA GLU A 149 -7.67 10.66 -18.06
C GLU A 149 -7.46 10.00 -16.68
N ALA A 150 -7.57 10.74 -15.59
CA ALA A 150 -7.42 10.20 -14.23
C ALA A 150 -8.42 9.06 -13.96
N ARG A 151 -9.68 9.22 -14.37
CA ARG A 151 -10.69 8.17 -14.23
C ARG A 151 -10.39 6.94 -15.08
N GLN A 152 -9.83 7.13 -16.29
CA GLN A 152 -9.41 6.01 -17.14
C GLN A 152 -8.25 5.26 -16.49
N LYS A 153 -7.20 5.96 -16.08
CA LYS A 153 -6.07 5.37 -15.34
C LYS A 153 -6.52 4.61 -14.09
N ALA A 154 -7.49 5.13 -13.34
CA ALA A 154 -8.04 4.44 -12.17
C ALA A 154 -8.75 3.13 -12.54
N ARG A 155 -9.56 3.12 -13.60
CA ARG A 155 -10.22 1.91 -14.10
C ARG A 155 -9.21 0.86 -14.56
N ASP A 156 -8.19 1.29 -15.30
CA ASP A 156 -7.17 0.39 -15.86
C ASP A 156 -6.34 -0.25 -14.73
N TRP A 157 -5.98 0.54 -13.72
CA TRP A 157 -5.29 0.02 -12.53
C TRP A 157 -6.17 -1.01 -11.79
N GLN A 158 -7.45 -0.72 -11.56
CA GLN A 158 -8.36 -1.64 -10.88
C GLN A 158 -8.57 -2.93 -11.66
N LYS A 159 -8.70 -2.84 -13.00
CA LYS A 159 -8.81 -4.01 -13.87
C LYS A 159 -7.54 -4.89 -13.80
N ALA A 160 -6.37 -4.26 -13.78
CA ALA A 160 -5.09 -4.97 -13.71
C ALA A 160 -4.86 -5.65 -12.35
N ASN A 161 -5.41 -5.08 -11.26
CA ASN A 161 -5.24 -5.55 -9.89
C ASN A 161 -6.49 -6.23 -9.31
N ALA A 162 -7.53 -6.45 -10.13
CA ALA A 162 -8.70 -7.23 -9.71
C ALA A 162 -8.28 -8.67 -9.35
N PRO A 163 -8.88 -9.26 -8.30
CA PRO A 163 -8.69 -10.67 -8.02
C PRO A 163 -8.99 -11.48 -9.29
N LYS A 164 -8.04 -12.30 -9.70
CA LYS A 164 -8.28 -13.22 -10.84
C LYS A 164 -9.34 -14.23 -10.39
N ASP A 165 -10.45 -14.26 -11.11
CA ASP A 165 -11.47 -15.28 -10.92
C ASP A 165 -10.85 -16.65 -11.25
N PRO A 166 -10.75 -17.59 -10.26
CA PRO A 166 -10.14 -18.89 -10.50
C PRO A 166 -10.92 -19.73 -11.51
N ASP A 167 -12.18 -19.39 -11.81
CA ASP A 167 -13.06 -20.16 -12.69
C ASP A 167 -13.08 -19.63 -14.14
N VAL A 168 -12.46 -18.48 -14.42
CA VAL A 168 -12.32 -17.97 -15.79
C VAL A 168 -11.11 -18.61 -16.47
N LYS A 169 -11.37 -19.71 -17.19
CA LYS A 169 -10.39 -20.28 -18.16
C LYS A 169 -10.17 -19.27 -19.28
N GLN A 170 -8.91 -18.83 -19.44
CA GLN A 170 -8.45 -18.08 -20.62
C GLN A 170 -8.45 -18.97 -21.85
#